data_0a1663d19e7338a9cbee25073a74413d
#
_entry.id   0a1663d19e7338a9cbee25073a74413d
#
_cell.length_a   1.000
_cell.length_b   1.000
_cell.length_c   1.000
_cell.angle_alpha   90.00
_cell.angle_beta   90.00
_cell.angle_gamma   90.00
#
_symmetry.space_group_name_H-M   'P 1'
#
loop_
_entity.id
_entity.type
_entity.pdbx_description
1 polymer ?
#
loop_
_entity_poly.entity_id
_entity_poly.type
_entity_poly.pdbx_seq_one_letter_code
_entity_poly.pdbx_strand_id
1 'polypeptide(L)'
;MRRLAPLLLLLAAAVPVLPDYAPVRPEAPVVLPRDHGAHPAFRTEWWYVTGWLALPDGGRRGFQVTFFRTRPPVDQRNPSAFAAKQVIFAHAALSDPARGRLRHDQRIARAGFGLADAATRDTALALDDWSLRRRRDGRFVTHVAGDGFALDLVLTPTQAAILQGRSGYSQKGPDPREASHYFSLPHLAVSGTLGEGRQRTPVTGTAWLDREWSSTLLNRRAVGWDWLGLNMDDGGALTLFRVRDGQGQPVWAGGSWRDKAGRLTILKPGDVIFSPGRPWRSPRTGTAWPVSPTVTVTLPGRRLVLGVVPLFPDQELDSRRGGGPLYWEGAVSVPGGRGYLELTGYGAPLKM
;
A
#
# COMPACT_ATOMS: atom_id res chain seq x y z
N MET A 1 25.22 56.58 -39.98
CA MET A 1 24.15 55.53 -39.81
C MET A 1 24.83 54.23 -39.36
N ARG A 2 24.77 53.93 -38.06
CA ARG A 2 25.31 52.69 -37.47
C ARG A 2 24.19 51.68 -37.40
N ARG A 3 24.34 50.56 -38.12
CA ARG A 3 23.39 49.43 -38.09
C ARG A 3 23.66 48.61 -36.83
N LEU A 4 22.69 48.54 -35.90
CA LEU A 4 22.66 47.62 -34.77
C LEU A 4 22.18 46.25 -35.29
N ALA A 5 23.03 45.21 -35.18
CA ALA A 5 22.65 43.85 -35.42
C ALA A 5 21.91 43.29 -34.19
N PRO A 6 20.78 42.58 -34.33
CA PRO A 6 20.13 41.98 -33.19
C PRO A 6 20.88 40.70 -32.76
N LEU A 7 21.30 40.69 -31.49
CA LEU A 7 21.87 39.51 -30.85
C LEU A 7 20.70 38.53 -30.52
N LEU A 8 20.52 37.48 -31.32
CA LEU A 8 19.62 36.38 -31.01
C LEU A 8 20.22 35.53 -29.88
N LEU A 9 19.73 35.68 -28.66
CA LEU A 9 19.97 34.73 -27.59
C LEU A 9 19.19 33.44 -27.88
N LEU A 10 19.89 32.40 -28.31
CA LEU A 10 19.36 31.05 -28.34
C LEU A 10 19.25 30.56 -26.88
N LEU A 11 18.07 30.62 -26.30
CA LEU A 11 17.73 29.86 -25.10
C LEU A 11 17.70 28.36 -25.48
N ALA A 12 18.79 27.67 -25.24
CA ALA A 12 18.81 26.22 -25.27
C ALA A 12 17.88 25.72 -24.13
N ALA A 13 16.67 25.27 -24.46
CA ALA A 13 15.79 24.59 -23.54
C ALA A 13 16.51 23.30 -23.10
N ALA A 14 16.98 23.27 -21.86
CA ALA A 14 17.54 22.06 -21.27
C ALA A 14 16.45 20.98 -21.28
N VAL A 15 16.63 19.95 -22.08
CA VAL A 15 15.77 18.76 -22.05
C VAL A 15 15.89 18.20 -20.64
N PRO A 16 14.78 18.05 -19.88
CA PRO A 16 14.83 17.49 -18.55
C PRO A 16 15.38 16.07 -18.63
N VAL A 17 16.54 15.83 -18.03
CA VAL A 17 17.10 14.49 -17.89
C VAL A 17 16.21 13.76 -16.88
N LEU A 18 15.37 12.84 -17.39
CA LEU A 18 14.58 11.98 -16.52
C LEU A 18 15.52 11.16 -15.63
N PRO A 19 15.21 10.99 -14.35
CA PRO A 19 16.06 10.20 -13.47
C PRO A 19 16.11 8.76 -13.96
N ASP A 20 17.30 8.17 -13.97
CA ASP A 20 17.49 6.75 -14.18
C ASP A 20 17.04 6.01 -12.92
N TYR A 21 15.87 5.35 -12.98
CA TYR A 21 15.34 4.54 -11.91
C TYR A 21 15.88 3.12 -11.96
N ALA A 22 16.25 2.54 -10.82
CA ALA A 22 16.66 1.16 -10.73
C ALA A 22 15.55 0.21 -11.22
N PRO A 23 15.82 -0.71 -12.14
CA PRO A 23 14.84 -1.68 -12.60
C PRO A 23 14.62 -2.79 -11.56
N VAL A 24 13.39 -3.29 -11.50
CA VAL A 24 13.09 -4.55 -10.81
C VAL A 24 13.62 -5.71 -11.64
N ARG A 25 14.38 -6.61 -11.02
CA ARG A 25 15.03 -7.73 -11.71
C ARG A 25 14.66 -9.06 -11.08
N PRO A 26 14.27 -10.07 -11.89
CA PRO A 26 13.95 -11.41 -11.37
C PRO A 26 15.12 -12.11 -10.67
N GLU A 27 16.37 -11.73 -11.00
CA GLU A 27 17.61 -12.29 -10.46
C GLU A 27 18.01 -11.65 -9.12
N ALA A 28 17.33 -10.56 -8.72
CA ALA A 28 17.58 -9.87 -7.46
C ALA A 28 16.50 -10.25 -6.43
N PRO A 29 16.71 -11.32 -5.64
CA PRO A 29 15.72 -11.73 -4.64
C PRO A 29 15.62 -10.70 -3.51
N VAL A 30 14.46 -10.65 -2.87
CA VAL A 30 14.30 -9.95 -1.59
C VAL A 30 15.08 -10.71 -0.51
N VAL A 31 15.89 -10.00 0.26
CA VAL A 31 16.74 -10.54 1.31
C VAL A 31 16.43 -9.85 2.64
N LEU A 32 15.82 -10.58 3.57
CA LEU A 32 15.55 -10.08 4.91
C LEU A 32 16.72 -10.40 5.87
N PRO A 33 17.03 -9.49 6.80
CA PRO A 33 16.31 -8.27 7.16
C PRO A 33 16.69 -7.02 6.34
N ARG A 34 17.69 -7.09 5.43
CA ARG A 34 18.22 -5.94 4.68
C ARG A 34 17.11 -5.10 4.02
N ASP A 35 16.14 -5.77 3.37
CA ASP A 35 15.16 -5.11 2.51
C ASP A 35 13.93 -4.62 3.29
N HIS A 36 14.01 -4.54 4.63
CA HIS A 36 13.06 -3.76 5.42
C HIS A 36 13.25 -2.24 5.22
N GLY A 37 14.45 -1.80 4.89
CA GLY A 37 14.81 -0.40 4.69
C GLY A 37 14.29 0.19 3.38
N ALA A 38 14.53 1.49 3.17
CA ALA A 38 14.16 2.20 1.95
C ALA A 38 15.12 1.87 0.78
N HIS A 39 14.57 1.92 -0.43
CA HIS A 39 15.26 1.66 -1.70
C HIS A 39 15.25 2.93 -2.59
N PRO A 40 16.00 3.99 -2.24
CA PRO A 40 15.88 5.31 -2.86
C PRO A 40 16.25 5.37 -4.35
N ALA A 41 16.87 4.33 -4.89
CA ALA A 41 17.15 4.21 -6.31
C ALA A 41 15.90 3.88 -7.14
N PHE A 42 14.89 3.29 -6.53
CA PHE A 42 13.61 2.98 -7.19
C PHE A 42 12.69 4.20 -7.20
N ARG A 43 11.73 4.20 -8.14
CA ARG A 43 10.78 5.31 -8.33
C ARG A 43 9.82 5.46 -7.16
N THR A 44 9.24 4.35 -6.68
CA THR A 44 8.24 4.34 -5.61
C THR A 44 8.38 3.12 -4.72
N GLU A 45 7.97 3.28 -3.48
CA GLU A 45 7.86 2.18 -2.52
C GLU A 45 6.87 2.53 -1.41
N TRP A 46 6.38 1.50 -0.71
CA TRP A 46 5.49 1.67 0.42
C TRP A 46 5.70 0.64 1.52
N TRP A 47 5.33 1.04 2.72
CA TRP A 47 5.15 0.25 3.93
C TRP A 47 3.68 0.37 4.28
N TYR A 48 2.91 -0.65 3.99
CA TYR A 48 1.48 -0.67 4.10
C TYR A 48 1.08 -1.59 5.24
N VAL A 49 0.53 -1.02 6.31
CA VAL A 49 0.06 -1.75 7.49
C VAL A 49 -1.44 -1.61 7.58
N THR A 50 -2.14 -2.73 7.60
CA THR A 50 -3.58 -2.77 7.82
C THR A 50 -3.93 -3.85 8.83
N GLY A 51 -5.06 -3.69 9.52
CA GLY A 51 -5.44 -4.69 10.51
C GLY A 51 -6.76 -4.42 11.19
N TRP A 52 -7.07 -5.33 12.09
CA TRP A 52 -8.25 -5.30 12.92
C TRP A 52 -7.85 -5.13 14.39
N LEU A 53 -8.52 -4.22 15.09
CA LEU A 53 -8.39 -4.00 16.51
C LEU A 53 -9.62 -4.57 17.23
N ALA A 54 -9.39 -5.17 18.37
CA ALA A 54 -10.38 -5.57 19.34
C ALA A 54 -10.30 -4.61 20.55
N LEU A 55 -11.45 -4.10 20.96
CA LEU A 55 -11.62 -3.23 22.10
C LEU A 55 -12.07 -4.04 23.33
N PRO A 56 -11.86 -3.54 24.57
CA PRO A 56 -12.28 -4.24 25.79
C PRO A 56 -13.80 -4.51 25.90
N ASP A 57 -14.61 -3.69 25.25
CA ASP A 57 -16.07 -3.83 25.18
C ASP A 57 -16.56 -4.84 24.15
N GLY A 58 -15.64 -5.55 23.47
CA GLY A 58 -15.92 -6.47 22.37
C GLY A 58 -16.08 -5.80 21.00
N GLY A 59 -16.04 -4.47 20.95
CA GLY A 59 -16.08 -3.70 19.71
C GLY A 59 -14.88 -3.98 18.82
N ARG A 60 -15.05 -3.76 17.52
CA ARG A 60 -13.98 -3.97 16.52
C ARG A 60 -13.78 -2.73 15.68
N ARG A 61 -12.55 -2.48 15.29
CA ARG A 61 -12.14 -1.40 14.39
C ARG A 61 -11.22 -1.96 13.32
N GLY A 62 -11.31 -1.41 12.10
CA GLY A 62 -10.24 -1.55 11.12
C GLY A 62 -9.25 -0.38 11.25
N PHE A 63 -8.00 -0.59 10.91
CA PHE A 63 -7.01 0.48 10.84
C PHE A 63 -6.07 0.30 9.66
N GLN A 64 -5.56 1.43 9.17
CA GLN A 64 -4.53 1.52 8.14
C GLN A 64 -3.48 2.54 8.58
N VAL A 65 -2.21 2.19 8.36
CA VAL A 65 -1.05 3.10 8.43
C VAL A 65 -0.16 2.79 7.26
N THR A 66 -0.08 3.70 6.29
CA THR A 66 0.74 3.52 5.09
C THR A 66 1.70 4.67 4.94
N PHE A 67 2.98 4.35 4.80
CA PHE A 67 4.01 5.29 4.40
C PHE A 67 4.43 4.98 2.97
N PHE A 68 4.56 6.00 2.16
CA PHE A 68 5.03 5.95 0.80
C PHE A 68 6.29 6.81 0.66
N ARG A 69 7.21 6.34 -0.15
CA ARG A 69 8.33 7.14 -0.63
C ARG A 69 8.30 7.15 -2.15
N THR A 70 8.48 8.33 -2.73
CA THR A 70 8.65 8.49 -4.17
C THR A 70 9.91 9.29 -4.48
N ARG A 71 10.56 8.94 -5.57
CA ARG A 71 11.67 9.70 -6.18
C ARG A 71 11.10 10.49 -7.35
N PRO A 72 10.83 11.80 -7.18
CA PRO A 72 10.29 12.64 -8.24
C PRO A 72 11.24 12.75 -9.45
N PRO A 73 10.73 13.09 -10.63
CA PRO A 73 11.54 13.28 -11.84
C PRO A 73 12.30 14.62 -11.83
N VAL A 74 13.07 14.88 -10.78
CA VAL A 74 13.94 16.05 -10.65
C VAL A 74 15.39 15.66 -10.84
N ASP A 75 16.24 16.60 -11.29
CA ASP A 75 17.67 16.34 -11.41
C ASP A 75 18.28 15.98 -10.05
N GLN A 76 18.66 14.73 -9.89
CA GLN A 76 19.25 14.20 -8.66
C GLN A 76 20.64 14.83 -8.35
N ARG A 77 21.31 15.41 -9.37
CA ARG A 77 22.60 16.11 -9.22
C ARG A 77 22.45 17.55 -8.75
N ASN A 78 21.22 18.09 -8.71
CA ASN A 78 20.98 19.44 -8.20
C ASN A 78 21.59 19.57 -6.80
N PRO A 79 22.57 20.50 -6.57
CA PRO A 79 23.26 20.64 -5.29
C PRO A 79 22.39 21.25 -4.20
N SER A 80 21.25 21.85 -4.58
CA SER A 80 20.36 22.50 -3.62
C SER A 80 19.80 21.49 -2.60
N ALA A 81 19.98 21.76 -1.32
CA ALA A 81 19.33 21.04 -0.24
C ALA A 81 17.79 21.16 -0.31
N PHE A 82 17.29 22.17 -1.03
CA PHE A 82 15.84 22.35 -1.25
C PHE A 82 15.27 21.52 -2.39
N ALA A 83 16.09 20.86 -3.21
CA ALA A 83 15.59 19.96 -4.24
C ALA A 83 14.86 18.78 -3.62
N ALA A 84 13.61 18.54 -4.03
CA ALA A 84 12.79 17.45 -3.52
C ALA A 84 13.20 16.11 -4.15
N LYS A 85 14.41 15.63 -3.82
CA LYS A 85 14.96 14.38 -4.40
C LYS A 85 14.20 13.14 -3.97
N GLN A 86 13.64 13.16 -2.77
CA GLN A 86 12.75 12.12 -2.22
C GLN A 86 11.56 12.83 -1.56
N VAL A 87 10.38 12.29 -1.75
CA VAL A 87 9.15 12.75 -1.11
C VAL A 87 8.56 11.59 -0.33
N ILE A 88 8.20 11.85 0.91
CA ILE A 88 7.51 10.90 1.79
C ILE A 88 6.08 11.41 1.96
N PHE A 89 5.11 10.53 1.79
CA PHE A 89 3.74 10.80 2.17
C PHE A 89 3.18 9.61 2.94
N ALA A 90 2.17 9.87 3.75
CA ALA A 90 1.57 8.83 4.59
C ALA A 90 0.07 9.04 4.73
N HIS A 91 -0.64 7.93 4.87
CA HIS A 91 -2.05 7.88 5.18
C HIS A 91 -2.24 7.12 6.49
N ALA A 92 -3.13 7.61 7.35
CA ALA A 92 -3.62 6.90 8.51
C ALA A 92 -5.14 6.89 8.47
N ALA A 93 -5.76 5.74 8.77
CA ALA A 93 -7.20 5.62 8.75
C ALA A 93 -7.71 4.71 9.87
N LEU A 94 -8.93 4.99 10.31
CA LEU A 94 -9.67 4.20 11.30
C LEU A 94 -11.09 3.92 10.79
N SER A 95 -11.41 2.64 10.67
CA SER A 95 -12.73 2.14 10.30
C SER A 95 -13.53 1.81 11.56
N ASP A 96 -14.50 2.66 11.89
CA ASP A 96 -15.39 2.50 13.04
C ASP A 96 -16.83 2.25 12.57
N PRO A 97 -17.40 1.05 12.78
CA PRO A 97 -18.77 0.75 12.35
C PRO A 97 -19.82 1.68 12.96
N ALA A 98 -19.61 2.16 14.20
CA ALA A 98 -20.56 3.06 14.86
C ALA A 98 -20.66 4.43 14.16
N ARG A 99 -19.62 4.81 13.42
CA ARG A 99 -19.62 6.04 12.62
C ARG A 99 -20.08 5.82 11.18
N GLY A 100 -20.03 4.59 10.68
CA GLY A 100 -20.43 4.23 9.32
C GLY A 100 -19.65 4.93 8.21
N ARG A 101 -18.54 5.60 8.54
CA ARG A 101 -17.67 6.33 7.62
C ARG A 101 -16.22 6.23 8.07
N LEU A 102 -15.30 6.06 7.10
CA LEU A 102 -13.86 6.08 7.34
C LEU A 102 -13.43 7.45 7.88
N ARG A 103 -12.68 7.45 8.98
CA ARG A 103 -11.86 8.58 9.40
C ARG A 103 -10.46 8.39 8.87
N HIS A 104 -9.90 9.40 8.26
CA HIS A 104 -8.53 9.34 7.74
C HIS A 104 -7.85 10.70 7.77
N ASP A 105 -6.55 10.67 7.80
CA ASP A 105 -5.69 11.84 7.64
C ASP A 105 -4.49 11.50 6.78
N GLN A 106 -3.80 12.52 6.28
CA GLN A 106 -2.67 12.37 5.38
C GLN A 106 -1.63 13.44 5.61
N ARG A 107 -0.37 13.09 5.36
CA ARG A 107 0.77 14.00 5.41
C ARG A 107 1.66 13.82 4.22
N ILE A 108 2.37 14.87 3.84
CA ILE A 108 3.36 14.86 2.77
C ILE A 108 4.46 15.84 3.09
N ALA A 109 5.71 15.41 2.92
CA ALA A 109 6.86 16.28 2.97
C ALA A 109 7.99 15.74 2.07
N ARG A 110 8.86 16.64 1.62
CA ARG A 110 10.15 16.24 1.08
C ARG A 110 11.04 15.68 2.19
N ALA A 111 11.85 14.69 1.88
CA ALA A 111 12.84 14.18 2.83
C ALA A 111 13.87 15.26 3.22
N GLY A 112 14.33 15.19 4.46
CA GLY A 112 15.31 16.11 5.04
C GLY A 112 14.69 17.20 5.90
N PHE A 113 15.55 18.05 6.47
CA PHE A 113 15.22 19.19 7.36
C PHE A 113 14.45 18.78 8.64
N GLY A 114 14.52 17.52 9.04
CA GLY A 114 13.74 17.01 10.16
C GLY A 114 12.25 16.81 9.87
N LEU A 115 11.79 17.06 8.62
CA LEU A 115 10.38 16.96 8.24
C LEU A 115 9.97 15.52 7.90
N ALA A 116 10.80 14.82 7.13
CA ALA A 116 10.56 13.46 6.74
C ALA A 116 11.86 12.70 6.51
N ASP A 117 11.85 11.40 6.82
CA ASP A 117 12.96 10.49 6.57
C ASP A 117 12.48 9.05 6.32
N ALA A 118 13.26 8.31 5.52
CA ALA A 118 13.09 6.90 5.28
C ALA A 118 14.47 6.22 5.27
N ALA A 119 14.84 5.57 6.35
CA ALA A 119 16.14 4.95 6.51
C ALA A 119 16.35 3.75 5.58
N THR A 120 17.56 3.60 5.02
CA THR A 120 17.88 2.53 4.07
C THR A 120 18.28 1.20 4.72
N ARG A 121 18.65 1.21 6.02
CA ARG A 121 19.16 0.01 6.72
C ARG A 121 18.07 -0.87 7.30
N ASP A 122 16.95 -0.28 7.69
CA ASP A 122 15.81 -0.98 8.30
C ASP A 122 14.57 -0.07 8.18
N THR A 123 13.36 -0.59 8.49
CA THR A 123 12.17 0.24 8.59
C THR A 123 12.36 1.27 9.71
N ALA A 124 12.62 2.50 9.33
CA ALA A 124 12.61 3.65 10.22
C ALA A 124 12.15 4.85 9.41
N LEU A 125 10.87 5.12 9.53
CA LEU A 125 10.14 6.16 8.82
C LEU A 125 9.71 7.23 9.80
N ALA A 126 9.89 8.47 9.40
CA ALA A 126 9.38 9.63 10.11
C ALA A 126 8.75 10.59 9.10
N LEU A 127 7.61 11.16 9.46
CA LEU A 127 6.94 12.22 8.71
C LEU A 127 6.21 13.10 9.71
N ASP A 128 6.82 14.23 10.03
CA ASP A 128 6.39 15.10 11.12
C ASP A 128 6.37 14.31 12.45
N ASP A 129 5.25 14.22 13.16
CA ASP A 129 5.09 13.40 14.36
C ASP A 129 4.68 11.94 14.07
N TRP A 130 4.39 11.57 12.82
CA TRP A 130 4.07 10.20 12.44
C TRP A 130 5.33 9.35 12.28
N SER A 131 5.25 8.09 12.70
CA SER A 131 6.38 7.17 12.54
C SER A 131 5.97 5.72 12.38
N LEU A 132 6.82 4.95 11.67
CA LEU A 132 6.80 3.49 11.65
C LEU A 132 8.24 3.00 11.76
N ARG A 133 8.56 2.21 12.79
CA ARG A 133 9.92 1.73 13.05
C ARG A 133 9.95 0.26 13.39
N ARG A 134 10.87 -0.47 12.79
CA ARG A 134 11.22 -1.82 13.22
C ARG A 134 12.28 -1.76 14.32
N ARG A 135 12.04 -2.47 15.42
CA ARG A 135 12.97 -2.59 16.55
C ARG A 135 13.97 -3.73 16.33
N ARG A 136 15.04 -3.75 17.09
CA ARG A 136 16.06 -4.82 17.04
C ARG A 136 15.48 -6.21 17.34
N ASP A 137 14.42 -6.30 18.11
CA ASP A 137 13.71 -7.53 18.44
C ASP A 137 12.73 -7.99 17.34
N GLY A 138 12.70 -7.30 16.19
CA GLY A 138 11.88 -7.61 15.05
C GLY A 138 10.46 -7.05 15.10
N ARG A 139 10.01 -6.49 16.22
CA ARG A 139 8.70 -5.84 16.35
C ARG A 139 8.68 -4.50 15.63
N PHE A 140 7.53 -4.14 15.09
CA PHE A 140 7.30 -2.81 14.56
C PHE A 140 6.53 -1.97 15.58
N VAL A 141 6.83 -0.68 15.62
CA VAL A 141 6.08 0.30 16.41
C VAL A 141 5.66 1.43 15.49
N THR A 142 4.43 1.89 15.65
CA THR A 142 3.91 3.01 14.90
C THR A 142 3.20 3.98 15.82
N HIS A 143 3.38 5.27 15.51
CA HIS A 143 2.60 6.35 16.06
C HIS A 143 2.04 7.18 14.91
N VAL A 144 0.72 7.35 14.88
CA VAL A 144 0.03 8.26 13.96
C VAL A 144 -1.14 8.90 14.69
N ALA A 145 -1.41 10.16 14.38
CA ALA A 145 -2.55 10.90 14.91
C ALA A 145 -3.25 11.64 13.78
N GLY A 146 -4.53 11.38 13.59
CA GLY A 146 -5.34 11.96 12.54
C GLY A 146 -6.58 12.66 13.09
N ASP A 147 -7.55 12.92 12.19
CA ASP A 147 -8.80 13.60 12.52
C ASP A 147 -9.62 12.81 13.55
N GLY A 148 -9.47 13.20 14.81
CA GLY A 148 -10.21 12.65 15.95
C GLY A 148 -9.77 11.24 16.38
N PHE A 149 -8.62 10.75 15.94
CA PHE A 149 -8.04 9.48 16.43
C PHE A 149 -6.52 9.52 16.52
N ALA A 150 -5.96 8.63 17.33
CA ALA A 150 -4.53 8.36 17.37
C ALA A 150 -4.29 6.86 17.56
N LEU A 151 -3.24 6.33 16.94
CA LEU A 151 -2.84 4.94 17.04
C LEU A 151 -1.40 4.87 17.53
N ASP A 152 -1.21 4.27 18.71
CA ASP A 152 0.08 3.90 19.29
C ASP A 152 0.15 2.38 19.34
N LEU A 153 0.74 1.75 18.33
CA LEU A 153 0.66 0.31 18.16
C LEU A 153 2.03 -0.35 18.14
N VAL A 154 2.08 -1.54 18.71
CA VAL A 154 3.16 -2.51 18.58
C VAL A 154 2.66 -3.68 17.76
N LEU A 155 3.38 -4.01 16.68
CA LEU A 155 3.07 -5.08 15.75
C LEU A 155 4.16 -6.14 15.86
N THR A 156 3.79 -7.33 16.31
CA THR A 156 4.73 -8.43 16.56
C THR A 156 4.58 -9.51 15.50
N PRO A 157 5.59 -9.77 14.66
CA PRO A 157 5.56 -10.89 13.72
C PRO A 157 5.37 -12.21 14.45
N THR A 158 4.37 -12.99 14.06
CA THR A 158 4.09 -14.31 14.62
C THR A 158 4.42 -15.44 13.65
N GLN A 159 4.70 -15.08 12.40
CA GLN A 159 4.98 -16.03 11.33
C GLN A 159 6.07 -15.45 10.40
N ALA A 160 6.70 -16.34 9.62
CA ALA A 160 7.67 -15.94 8.61
C ALA A 160 7.05 -15.05 7.51
N ALA A 161 7.86 -14.18 6.92
CA ALA A 161 7.49 -13.39 5.76
C ALA A 161 7.09 -14.28 4.57
N ILE A 162 6.18 -13.77 3.74
CA ILE A 162 5.86 -14.32 2.43
C ILE A 162 6.59 -13.47 1.40
N LEU A 163 7.56 -14.03 0.71
CA LEU A 163 8.17 -13.41 -0.46
C LEU A 163 7.21 -13.62 -1.64
N GLN A 164 6.59 -12.54 -2.12
CA GLN A 164 5.57 -12.59 -3.15
C GLN A 164 6.17 -12.94 -4.52
N GLY A 165 5.45 -13.73 -5.32
CA GLY A 165 5.94 -14.19 -6.60
C GLY A 165 7.20 -15.07 -6.48
N ARG A 166 8.19 -14.87 -7.34
CA ARG A 166 9.43 -15.63 -7.32
C ARG A 166 10.47 -14.96 -6.42
N SER A 167 10.60 -15.43 -5.18
CA SER A 167 11.55 -14.88 -4.19
C SER A 167 11.45 -13.37 -3.98
N GLY A 168 10.22 -12.83 -4.03
CA GLY A 168 9.96 -11.41 -3.89
C GLY A 168 9.87 -10.65 -5.23
N TYR A 169 10.18 -11.25 -6.37
CA TYR A 169 9.86 -10.67 -7.68
C TYR A 169 8.39 -10.94 -8.02
N SER A 170 7.55 -9.92 -7.94
CA SER A 170 6.12 -9.97 -8.18
C SER A 170 5.75 -9.25 -9.47
N GLN A 171 5.46 -10.02 -10.52
CA GLN A 171 5.04 -9.49 -11.81
C GLN A 171 3.63 -8.88 -11.73
N LYS A 172 3.42 -7.73 -12.38
CA LYS A 172 2.20 -6.92 -12.34
C LYS A 172 1.56 -6.71 -13.72
N GLY A 173 2.20 -7.20 -14.76
CA GLY A 173 1.72 -7.07 -16.13
C GLY A 173 2.36 -8.07 -17.09
N PRO A 174 1.95 -8.08 -18.36
CA PRO A 174 2.49 -9.00 -19.37
C PRO A 174 3.98 -8.81 -19.66
N ASP A 175 4.49 -7.57 -19.59
CA ASP A 175 5.92 -7.30 -19.71
C ASP A 175 6.63 -7.65 -18.38
N PRO A 176 7.69 -8.47 -18.40
CA PRO A 176 8.44 -8.79 -17.19
C PRO A 176 9.01 -7.58 -16.45
N ARG A 177 9.19 -6.43 -17.12
CA ARG A 177 9.61 -5.18 -16.48
C ARG A 177 8.51 -4.55 -15.62
N GLU A 178 7.25 -4.92 -15.85
CA GLU A 178 6.09 -4.48 -15.07
C GLU A 178 5.99 -5.34 -13.80
N ALA A 179 6.80 -5.04 -12.82
CA ALA A 179 7.00 -5.84 -11.64
C ALA A 179 7.39 -4.99 -10.43
N SER A 180 7.31 -5.57 -9.26
CA SER A 180 7.83 -5.02 -8.01
C SER A 180 8.68 -6.05 -7.28
N HIS A 181 9.55 -5.58 -6.39
CA HIS A 181 10.02 -6.38 -5.27
C HIS A 181 8.99 -6.27 -4.14
N TYR A 182 8.55 -7.40 -3.59
CA TYR A 182 7.40 -7.43 -2.71
C TYR A 182 7.49 -8.58 -1.70
N PHE A 183 7.26 -8.25 -0.42
CA PHE A 183 7.02 -9.25 0.61
C PHE A 183 5.93 -8.79 1.58
N SER A 184 5.31 -9.77 2.23
CA SER A 184 4.25 -9.56 3.20
C SER A 184 4.60 -10.19 4.54
N LEU A 185 4.18 -9.55 5.62
CA LEU A 185 4.17 -10.09 6.98
C LEU A 185 2.72 -10.25 7.44
N PRO A 186 2.11 -11.43 7.25
CA PRO A 186 0.78 -11.69 7.74
C PRO A 186 0.79 -12.00 9.24
N HIS A 187 -0.40 -12.02 9.85
CA HIS A 187 -0.59 -12.42 11.25
C HIS A 187 0.29 -11.67 12.25
N LEU A 188 0.52 -10.37 12.05
CA LEU A 188 1.17 -9.55 13.07
C LEU A 188 0.24 -9.44 14.28
N ALA A 189 0.67 -9.91 15.44
CA ALA A 189 -0.07 -9.65 16.68
C ALA A 189 0.03 -8.17 17.04
N VAL A 190 -1.11 -7.52 17.30
CA VAL A 190 -1.20 -6.10 17.63
C VAL A 190 -1.50 -5.91 19.10
N SER A 191 -0.79 -4.98 19.73
CA SER A 191 -1.12 -4.43 21.04
C SER A 191 -0.84 -2.92 21.04
N GLY A 192 -1.52 -2.18 21.90
CA GLY A 192 -1.29 -0.74 21.98
C GLY A 192 -2.49 0.05 22.45
N THR A 193 -2.62 1.26 21.97
CA THR A 193 -3.66 2.21 22.40
C THR A 193 -4.31 2.88 21.20
N LEU A 194 -5.64 2.91 21.21
CA LEU A 194 -6.47 3.77 20.38
C LEU A 194 -6.84 5.02 21.18
N GLY A 195 -6.43 6.18 20.70
CA GLY A 195 -6.80 7.48 21.23
C GLY A 195 -8.02 8.05 20.49
N GLU A 196 -9.02 8.53 21.20
CA GLU A 196 -10.18 9.25 20.65
C GLU A 196 -10.51 10.44 21.58
N GLY A 197 -10.19 11.64 21.14
CA GLY A 197 -10.23 12.83 22.00
C GLY A 197 -9.30 12.67 23.22
N ARG A 198 -9.86 12.72 24.43
CA ARG A 198 -9.11 12.51 25.70
C ARG A 198 -9.05 11.03 26.11
N GLN A 199 -9.87 10.19 25.51
CA GLN A 199 -9.90 8.76 25.83
C GLN A 199 -8.67 8.06 25.24
N ARG A 200 -8.13 7.12 26.02
CA ARG A 200 -7.06 6.17 25.60
C ARG A 200 -7.55 4.78 25.92
N THR A 201 -7.88 4.02 24.89
CA THR A 201 -8.42 2.67 24.99
C THR A 201 -7.33 1.66 24.65
N PRO A 202 -6.96 0.73 25.56
CA PRO A 202 -6.06 -0.36 25.22
C PRO A 202 -6.71 -1.25 24.16
N VAL A 203 -5.92 -1.66 23.17
CA VAL A 203 -6.38 -2.50 22.07
C VAL A 203 -5.44 -3.65 21.84
N THR A 204 -6.01 -4.76 21.36
CA THR A 204 -5.28 -5.89 20.78
C THR A 204 -5.78 -6.15 19.37
N GLY A 205 -5.15 -7.06 18.62
CA GLY A 205 -5.65 -7.36 17.29
C GLY A 205 -4.70 -8.16 16.44
N THR A 206 -4.97 -8.14 15.14
CA THR A 206 -4.15 -8.79 14.12
C THR A 206 -3.97 -7.88 12.93
N ALA A 207 -2.74 -7.78 12.42
CA ALA A 207 -2.41 -6.94 11.30
C ALA A 207 -1.70 -7.72 10.18
N TRP A 208 -1.59 -7.04 9.06
CA TRP A 208 -0.84 -7.37 7.87
C TRP A 208 0.12 -6.22 7.57
N LEU A 209 1.33 -6.51 7.09
CA LEU A 209 2.26 -5.52 6.59
C LEU A 209 2.75 -5.95 5.21
N ASP A 210 2.59 -5.07 4.22
CA ASP A 210 3.23 -5.18 2.92
C ASP A 210 4.40 -4.22 2.80
N ARG A 211 5.45 -4.72 2.19
CA ARG A 211 6.62 -3.97 1.81
C ARG A 211 6.86 -4.19 0.32
N GLU A 212 6.74 -3.11 -0.45
CA GLU A 212 6.82 -3.22 -1.91
C GLU A 212 7.53 -2.01 -2.51
N TRP A 213 8.38 -2.24 -3.52
CA TRP A 213 9.07 -1.18 -4.25
C TRP A 213 9.23 -1.51 -5.73
N SER A 214 9.11 -0.46 -6.56
CA SER A 214 9.16 -0.59 -8.02
C SER A 214 9.55 0.71 -8.71
N SER A 215 9.95 0.58 -9.97
CA SER A 215 10.11 1.70 -10.91
C SER A 215 9.12 1.64 -12.08
N THR A 216 8.58 0.46 -12.38
CA THR A 216 7.61 0.22 -13.46
C THR A 216 6.56 -0.77 -12.94
N LEU A 217 5.61 -0.25 -12.18
CA LEU A 217 4.60 -1.09 -11.51
C LEU A 217 3.43 -1.43 -12.43
N LEU A 218 2.93 -0.46 -13.19
CA LEU A 218 1.71 -0.60 -13.96
C LEU A 218 1.95 -0.62 -15.47
N ASN A 219 1.22 -1.49 -16.15
CA ASN A 219 1.08 -1.50 -17.58
C ASN A 219 0.42 -0.20 -18.09
N ARG A 220 0.76 0.25 -19.30
CA ARG A 220 0.19 1.48 -19.91
C ARG A 220 -1.34 1.44 -20.09
N ARG A 221 -1.94 0.25 -20.21
CA ARG A 221 -3.39 0.08 -20.29
C ARG A 221 -4.07 0.08 -18.92
N ALA A 222 -3.31 -0.07 -17.85
CA ALA A 222 -3.85 -0.17 -16.51
C ALA A 222 -4.38 1.19 -16.03
N VAL A 223 -5.57 1.16 -15.42
CA VAL A 223 -6.17 2.33 -14.77
C VAL A 223 -6.16 2.23 -13.26
N GLY A 224 -5.91 1.03 -12.71
CA GLY A 224 -5.88 0.76 -11.27
C GLY A 224 -5.79 -0.72 -10.98
N TRP A 225 -5.86 -1.05 -9.70
CA TRP A 225 -5.85 -2.42 -9.21
C TRP A 225 -6.90 -2.65 -8.14
N ASP A 226 -7.19 -3.93 -7.92
CA ASP A 226 -7.86 -4.44 -6.74
C ASP A 226 -6.85 -5.32 -6.01
N TRP A 227 -6.69 -5.11 -4.72
CA TRP A 227 -5.81 -5.91 -3.86
C TRP A 227 -6.59 -6.41 -2.64
N LEU A 228 -6.31 -7.64 -2.22
CA LEU A 228 -6.92 -8.27 -1.06
C LEU A 228 -5.85 -9.03 -0.27
N GLY A 229 -5.69 -8.70 1.01
CA GLY A 229 -4.86 -9.43 1.96
C GLY A 229 -5.69 -9.97 3.12
N LEU A 230 -5.59 -11.28 3.38
CA LEU A 230 -6.39 -11.97 4.39
C LEU A 230 -5.51 -12.79 5.33
N ASN A 231 -5.71 -12.59 6.62
CA ASN A 231 -5.30 -13.51 7.68
C ASN A 231 -6.44 -14.51 7.90
N MET A 232 -6.19 -15.80 7.63
CA MET A 232 -7.17 -16.85 7.82
C MET A 232 -7.18 -17.34 9.28
N ASP A 233 -8.34 -17.69 9.79
CA ASP A 233 -8.53 -18.10 11.20
C ASP A 233 -7.77 -19.41 11.53
N ASP A 234 -7.45 -20.23 10.52
CA ASP A 234 -6.63 -21.45 10.67
C ASP A 234 -5.12 -21.22 10.65
N GLY A 235 -4.68 -19.95 10.57
CA GLY A 235 -3.28 -19.53 10.47
C GLY A 235 -2.75 -19.43 9.04
N GLY A 236 -3.55 -19.74 8.03
CA GLY A 236 -3.24 -19.50 6.63
C GLY A 236 -3.24 -18.01 6.28
N ALA A 237 -2.70 -17.68 5.11
CA ALA A 237 -2.67 -16.30 4.60
C ALA A 237 -2.92 -16.26 3.09
N LEU A 238 -3.68 -15.29 2.63
CA LEU A 238 -4.00 -15.11 1.21
C LEU A 238 -3.71 -13.69 0.79
N THR A 239 -2.93 -13.53 -0.29
CA THR A 239 -2.75 -12.26 -1.00
C THR A 239 -3.28 -12.43 -2.40
N LEU A 240 -4.12 -11.52 -2.86
CA LEU A 240 -4.61 -11.48 -4.23
C LEU A 240 -4.48 -10.07 -4.77
N PHE A 241 -4.19 -9.96 -6.06
CA PHE A 241 -4.32 -8.69 -6.77
C PHE A 241 -4.78 -8.91 -8.20
N ARG A 242 -5.42 -7.87 -8.74
CA ARG A 242 -5.80 -7.78 -10.14
C ARG A 242 -5.51 -6.35 -10.63
N VAL A 243 -4.70 -6.21 -11.65
CA VAL A 243 -4.48 -4.97 -12.39
C VAL A 243 -5.52 -4.89 -13.51
N ARG A 244 -6.23 -3.77 -13.66
CA ARG A 244 -7.36 -3.60 -14.57
C ARG A 244 -7.13 -2.51 -15.60
N ASP A 245 -7.70 -2.71 -16.80
CA ASP A 245 -7.85 -1.66 -17.81
C ASP A 245 -9.11 -0.80 -17.59
N GLY A 246 -9.31 0.19 -18.45
CA GLY A 246 -10.44 1.12 -18.39
C GLY A 246 -11.82 0.48 -18.62
N GLN A 247 -11.88 -0.72 -19.16
CA GLN A 247 -13.10 -1.53 -19.32
C GLN A 247 -13.30 -2.50 -18.14
N GLY A 248 -12.42 -2.44 -17.13
CA GLY A 248 -12.47 -3.34 -15.97
C GLY A 248 -11.93 -4.75 -16.25
N GLN A 249 -11.35 -4.98 -17.44
CA GLN A 249 -10.78 -6.28 -17.78
C GLN A 249 -9.42 -6.47 -17.11
N PRO A 250 -9.07 -7.69 -16.68
CA PRO A 250 -7.79 -7.96 -16.08
C PRO A 250 -6.67 -7.82 -17.12
N VAL A 251 -5.71 -6.93 -16.85
CA VAL A 251 -4.42 -6.85 -17.56
C VAL A 251 -3.49 -7.92 -17.01
N TRP A 252 -3.53 -8.11 -15.69
CA TRP A 252 -2.76 -9.10 -14.94
C TRP A 252 -3.46 -9.42 -13.63
N ALA A 253 -3.23 -10.62 -13.11
CA ALA A 253 -3.68 -11.01 -11.78
C ALA A 253 -2.65 -11.95 -11.15
N GLY A 254 -2.69 -12.11 -9.84
CA GLY A 254 -1.81 -13.01 -9.12
C GLY A 254 -1.98 -12.91 -7.62
N GLY A 255 -1.02 -13.52 -6.94
CA GLY A 255 -1.01 -13.52 -5.48
C GLY A 255 -0.29 -14.72 -4.91
N SER A 256 -0.59 -15.02 -3.67
CA SER A 256 -0.06 -16.18 -2.96
C SER A 256 -1.05 -16.74 -1.94
N TRP A 257 -1.04 -18.04 -1.79
CA TRP A 257 -1.73 -18.77 -0.73
C TRP A 257 -0.70 -19.47 0.13
N ARG A 258 -0.67 -19.17 1.42
CA ARG A 258 0.04 -19.96 2.42
C ARG A 258 -0.98 -20.73 3.25
N ASP A 259 -0.90 -22.04 3.24
CA ASP A 259 -1.81 -22.89 4.03
C ASP A 259 -1.42 -22.89 5.52
N LYS A 260 -2.26 -23.49 6.36
CA LYS A 260 -2.02 -23.62 7.81
C LYS A 260 -0.75 -24.41 8.17
N ALA A 261 -0.23 -25.20 7.25
CA ALA A 261 1.04 -25.93 7.42
C ALA A 261 2.26 -25.12 6.97
N GLY A 262 2.07 -23.88 6.52
CA GLY A 262 3.11 -22.99 6.07
C GLY A 262 3.54 -23.18 4.60
N ARG A 263 2.88 -24.08 3.83
CA ARG A 263 3.22 -24.30 2.42
C ARG A 263 2.71 -23.15 1.57
N LEU A 264 3.61 -22.57 0.77
CA LEU A 264 3.32 -21.45 -0.10
C LEU A 264 2.99 -21.91 -1.53
N THR A 265 1.87 -21.44 -2.08
CA THR A 265 1.49 -21.57 -3.48
C THR A 265 1.45 -20.19 -4.10
N ILE A 266 2.23 -19.97 -5.16
CA ILE A 266 2.19 -18.75 -5.95
C ILE A 266 1.08 -18.88 -6.99
N LEU A 267 0.20 -17.89 -7.03
CA LEU A 267 -0.97 -17.83 -7.92
C LEU A 267 -0.63 -17.09 -9.20
N LYS A 268 -0.99 -17.68 -10.33
CA LYS A 268 -0.80 -17.14 -11.68
C LYS A 268 -2.06 -16.36 -12.12
N PRO A 269 -2.01 -15.58 -13.21
CA PRO A 269 -3.16 -14.80 -13.68
C PRO A 269 -4.46 -15.59 -13.83
N GLY A 270 -4.42 -16.83 -14.33
CA GLY A 270 -5.59 -17.70 -14.49
C GLY A 270 -6.14 -18.30 -13.20
N ASP A 271 -5.40 -18.23 -12.10
CA ASP A 271 -5.79 -18.80 -10.81
C ASP A 271 -6.67 -17.86 -9.99
N VAL A 272 -6.76 -16.56 -10.37
CA VAL A 272 -7.39 -15.52 -9.57
C VAL A 272 -8.49 -14.81 -10.37
N ILE A 273 -9.71 -14.82 -9.85
CA ILE A 273 -10.85 -14.13 -10.45
C ILE A 273 -11.51 -13.25 -9.39
N PHE A 274 -11.66 -11.96 -9.70
CA PHE A 274 -12.47 -11.02 -8.94
C PHE A 274 -13.80 -10.82 -9.70
N SER A 275 -14.89 -11.32 -9.14
CA SER A 275 -16.24 -11.07 -9.65
C SER A 275 -16.83 -9.91 -8.85
N PRO A 276 -17.09 -8.74 -9.49
CA PRO A 276 -17.65 -7.61 -8.78
C PRO A 276 -19.03 -7.95 -8.23
N GLY A 277 -19.28 -7.59 -6.97
CA GLY A 277 -20.60 -7.61 -6.39
C GLY A 277 -21.38 -6.33 -6.72
N ARG A 278 -22.52 -6.11 -6.02
CA ARG A 278 -23.27 -4.86 -6.14
C ARG A 278 -22.39 -3.69 -5.70
N PRO A 279 -22.19 -2.66 -6.55
CA PRO A 279 -21.35 -1.53 -6.18
C PRO A 279 -22.02 -0.66 -5.12
N TRP A 280 -21.24 -0.15 -4.18
CA TRP A 280 -21.62 0.96 -3.33
C TRP A 280 -21.22 2.26 -4.00
N ARG A 281 -22.16 3.21 -4.10
CA ARG A 281 -21.90 4.54 -4.67
C ARG A 281 -21.61 5.52 -3.54
N SER A 282 -20.41 6.12 -3.59
CA SER A 282 -20.03 7.16 -2.63
C SER A 282 -20.94 8.38 -2.72
N PRO A 283 -21.56 8.82 -1.63
CA PRO A 283 -22.34 10.04 -1.60
C PRO A 283 -21.47 11.30 -1.74
N ARG A 284 -20.16 11.21 -1.50
CA ARG A 284 -19.23 12.34 -1.57
C ARG A 284 -18.63 12.56 -2.94
N THR A 285 -18.26 11.47 -3.61
CA THR A 285 -17.51 11.52 -4.87
C THR A 285 -18.31 11.04 -6.07
N GLY A 286 -19.45 10.37 -5.82
CA GLY A 286 -20.24 9.72 -6.86
C GLY A 286 -19.61 8.44 -7.43
N THR A 287 -18.41 8.07 -6.97
CA THR A 287 -17.69 6.88 -7.45
C THR A 287 -18.42 5.61 -7.02
N ALA A 288 -18.53 4.66 -7.96
CA ALA A 288 -19.11 3.35 -7.70
C ALA A 288 -17.99 2.32 -7.40
N TRP A 289 -17.97 1.84 -6.17
CA TRP A 289 -16.95 0.91 -5.66
C TRP A 289 -17.52 -0.49 -5.52
N PRO A 290 -16.92 -1.55 -6.10
CA PRO A 290 -17.34 -2.95 -5.90
C PRO A 290 -16.81 -3.50 -4.56
N VAL A 291 -17.31 -2.95 -3.45
CA VAL A 291 -16.78 -3.20 -2.09
C VAL A 291 -17.07 -4.61 -1.54
N SER A 292 -17.90 -5.40 -2.25
CA SER A 292 -18.28 -6.77 -1.86
C SER A 292 -18.06 -7.75 -3.01
N PRO A 293 -16.83 -7.89 -3.53
CA PRO A 293 -16.58 -8.84 -4.62
C PRO A 293 -16.65 -10.27 -4.11
N THR A 294 -16.91 -11.21 -5.01
CA THR A 294 -16.59 -12.62 -4.80
C THR A 294 -15.23 -12.90 -5.44
N VAL A 295 -14.29 -13.41 -4.68
CA VAL A 295 -13.00 -13.84 -5.22
C VAL A 295 -12.96 -15.36 -5.34
N THR A 296 -12.47 -15.83 -6.49
CA THR A 296 -12.26 -17.24 -6.75
C THR A 296 -10.77 -17.49 -6.91
N VAL A 297 -10.27 -18.49 -6.19
CA VAL A 297 -8.86 -18.89 -6.22
C VAL A 297 -8.79 -20.37 -6.58
N THR A 298 -8.09 -20.66 -7.66
CA THR A 298 -7.79 -22.03 -8.09
C THR A 298 -6.48 -22.46 -7.46
N LEU A 299 -6.53 -23.49 -6.64
CA LEU A 299 -5.38 -24.12 -5.98
C LEU A 299 -5.21 -25.54 -6.49
N PRO A 300 -4.03 -26.16 -6.34
CA PRO A 300 -3.86 -27.58 -6.65
C PRO A 300 -4.91 -28.46 -5.94
N GLY A 301 -5.75 -29.13 -6.73
CA GLY A 301 -6.76 -30.04 -6.23
C GLY A 301 -7.99 -29.42 -5.56
N ARG A 302 -8.11 -28.07 -5.49
CA ARG A 302 -9.27 -27.40 -4.88
C ARG A 302 -9.51 -26.00 -5.42
N ARG A 303 -10.72 -25.51 -5.25
CA ARG A 303 -11.13 -24.15 -5.56
C ARG A 303 -11.69 -23.48 -4.31
N LEU A 304 -11.23 -22.27 -4.01
CA LEU A 304 -11.79 -21.42 -2.96
C LEU A 304 -12.70 -20.39 -3.61
N VAL A 305 -13.88 -20.20 -3.04
CA VAL A 305 -14.81 -19.12 -3.44
C VAL A 305 -15.15 -18.36 -2.18
N LEU A 306 -14.71 -17.10 -2.11
CA LEU A 306 -14.82 -16.28 -0.93
C LEU A 306 -15.64 -15.03 -1.24
N GLY A 307 -16.81 -14.90 -0.62
CA GLY A 307 -17.58 -13.66 -0.61
C GLY A 307 -16.94 -12.66 0.35
N VAL A 308 -16.54 -11.51 -0.16
CA VAL A 308 -15.93 -10.44 0.64
C VAL A 308 -17.01 -9.55 1.22
N VAL A 309 -16.98 -9.35 2.55
CA VAL A 309 -17.94 -8.53 3.27
C VAL A 309 -17.20 -7.38 3.95
N PRO A 310 -17.44 -6.12 3.54
CA PRO A 310 -16.83 -4.96 4.19
C PRO A 310 -17.40 -4.79 5.62
N LEU A 311 -16.57 -4.24 6.52
CA LEU A 311 -17.01 -3.87 7.88
C LEU A 311 -18.19 -2.90 7.82
N PHE A 312 -18.14 -1.96 6.89
CA PHE A 312 -19.23 -1.10 6.41
C PHE A 312 -18.85 -0.54 5.02
N PRO A 313 -19.83 -0.06 4.21
CA PRO A 313 -19.52 0.30 2.81
C PRO A 313 -18.65 1.56 2.65
N ASP A 314 -18.82 2.59 3.49
CA ASP A 314 -18.14 3.89 3.35
C ASP A 314 -16.73 3.88 3.94
N GLN A 315 -15.83 3.12 3.33
CA GLN A 315 -14.39 3.13 3.67
C GLN A 315 -13.57 3.78 2.53
N GLU A 316 -14.16 4.77 1.85
CA GLU A 316 -13.50 5.57 0.83
C GLU A 316 -12.50 6.54 1.45
N LEU A 317 -11.26 6.53 0.93
CA LEU A 317 -10.17 7.43 1.30
C LEU A 317 -9.92 8.43 0.17
N ASP A 318 -10.14 9.71 0.44
CA ASP A 318 -9.90 10.80 -0.51
C ASP A 318 -8.64 11.57 -0.16
N SER A 319 -7.54 11.22 -0.82
CA SER A 319 -6.24 11.87 -0.60
C SER A 319 -5.92 12.99 -1.62
N ARG A 320 -6.89 13.36 -2.48
CA ARG A 320 -6.68 14.34 -3.56
C ARG A 320 -6.25 15.72 -3.09
N ARG A 321 -6.65 16.15 -1.88
CA ARG A 321 -6.18 17.42 -1.28
C ARG A 321 -4.67 17.47 -1.06
N GLY A 322 -4.03 16.31 -0.81
CA GLY A 322 -2.58 16.15 -0.71
C GLY A 322 -1.91 15.74 -2.03
N GLY A 323 -2.64 15.77 -3.15
CA GLY A 323 -2.13 15.34 -4.46
C GLY A 323 -2.08 13.82 -4.65
N GLY A 324 -2.65 13.05 -3.72
CA GLY A 324 -2.78 11.60 -3.82
C GLY A 324 -4.02 11.15 -4.60
N PRO A 325 -4.23 9.84 -4.73
CA PRO A 325 -5.38 9.28 -5.41
C PRO A 325 -6.65 9.28 -4.54
N LEU A 326 -7.79 9.06 -5.21
CA LEU A 326 -9.02 8.60 -4.59
C LEU A 326 -9.05 7.07 -4.68
N TYR A 327 -9.23 6.38 -3.55
CA TYR A 327 -9.33 4.93 -3.50
C TYR A 327 -10.27 4.46 -2.38
N TRP A 328 -10.69 3.22 -2.42
CA TRP A 328 -11.43 2.59 -1.34
C TRP A 328 -10.50 1.63 -0.62
N GLU A 329 -10.43 1.76 0.70
CA GLU A 329 -9.48 1.03 1.55
C GLU A 329 -10.22 0.58 2.79
N GLY A 330 -10.54 -0.70 2.85
CA GLY A 330 -11.46 -1.13 3.88
C GLY A 330 -11.16 -2.47 4.53
N ALA A 331 -11.46 -2.48 5.84
CA ALA A 331 -11.50 -3.71 6.62
C ALA A 331 -12.62 -4.62 6.10
N VAL A 332 -12.28 -5.85 5.78
CA VAL A 332 -13.19 -6.87 5.23
C VAL A 332 -13.08 -8.19 5.96
N SER A 333 -14.14 -8.99 5.87
CA SER A 333 -14.15 -10.38 6.30
C SER A 333 -14.56 -11.31 5.17
N VAL A 334 -14.16 -12.56 5.29
CA VAL A 334 -14.60 -13.69 4.47
C VAL A 334 -14.92 -14.86 5.40
N PRO A 335 -15.61 -15.91 4.93
CA PRO A 335 -15.73 -17.15 5.71
C PRO A 335 -14.34 -17.67 6.13
N GLY A 336 -14.07 -17.72 7.45
CA GLY A 336 -12.81 -18.21 8.02
C GLY A 336 -11.62 -17.26 7.89
N GLY A 337 -11.83 -15.95 7.75
CA GLY A 337 -10.72 -15.00 7.72
C GLY A 337 -11.13 -13.54 7.72
N ARG A 338 -10.13 -12.66 7.95
CA ARG A 338 -10.28 -11.20 7.94
C ARG A 338 -9.06 -10.55 7.33
N GLY A 339 -9.23 -9.35 6.80
CA GLY A 339 -8.14 -8.57 6.25
C GLY A 339 -8.60 -7.24 5.70
N TYR A 340 -8.01 -6.85 4.58
CA TYR A 340 -8.27 -5.60 3.90
C TYR A 340 -8.45 -5.80 2.40
N LEU A 341 -9.35 -5.00 1.83
CA LEU A 341 -9.55 -4.86 0.39
C LEU A 341 -9.17 -3.43 0.01
N GLU A 342 -8.35 -3.27 -1.02
CA GLU A 342 -8.02 -2.00 -1.64
C GLU A 342 -8.51 -1.98 -3.09
N LEU A 343 -9.18 -0.89 -3.47
CA LEU A 343 -9.73 -0.66 -4.80
C LEU A 343 -9.24 0.70 -5.31
N THR A 344 -8.50 0.71 -6.41
CA THR A 344 -7.96 1.95 -7.02
C THR A 344 -8.49 2.14 -8.44
N GLY A 345 -8.43 3.39 -8.95
CA GLY A 345 -8.72 3.67 -10.35
C GLY A 345 -10.19 3.60 -10.75
N TYR A 346 -11.14 3.57 -9.82
CA TYR A 346 -12.57 3.57 -10.09
C TYR A 346 -13.15 4.99 -10.26
N GLY A 347 -12.61 5.97 -9.54
CA GLY A 347 -13.02 7.37 -9.66
C GLY A 347 -12.30 8.12 -10.78
N ALA A 348 -11.04 7.81 -10.98
CA ALA A 348 -10.18 8.29 -12.06
C ALA A 348 -9.00 7.33 -12.26
N PRO A 349 -8.43 7.21 -13.46
CA PRO A 349 -7.25 6.41 -13.70
C PRO A 349 -6.10 6.80 -12.76
N LEU A 350 -5.46 5.79 -12.17
CA LEU A 350 -4.29 5.99 -11.32
C LEU A 350 -3.09 6.37 -12.19
N LYS A 351 -2.43 7.47 -11.86
CA LYS A 351 -1.20 7.92 -12.51
C LYS A 351 -0.02 7.63 -11.59
N MET A 352 0.91 6.78 -12.03
CA MET A 352 2.12 6.41 -11.30
C MET A 352 3.39 6.74 -12.09
#